data_165443e420998a3fd2d827f4bcad9fdb
#
_entry.id   165443e420998a3fd2d827f4bcad9fdb
#
_cell.length_a   1.000
_cell.length_b   1.000
_cell.length_c   1.000
_cell.angle_alpha   90.00
_cell.angle_beta   90.00
_cell.angle_gamma   90.00
#
_symmetry.space_group_name_H-M   'P 1'
#
loop_
_entity.id
_entity.type
_entity.pdbx_description
1 polymer ?
#
loop_
_entity_poly.entity_id
_entity_poly.type
_entity_poly.pdbx_seq_one_letter_code
_entity_poly.pdbx_strand_id
1 'polypeptide(L)' 'MAVNEIEAKGSHYHMNGKDTVTELYEENVEYGRGFCYGNIKKYLKRLGKKGSTPEERAETEKKDLYKIANYAIIMLAHE' A
#
# COMPACT_ATOMS: atom_id res chain seq x y z
N MET A 1 14.46 7.11 1.37
CA MET A 1 14.05 5.77 1.82
C MET A 1 14.30 4.75 0.73
N ALA A 2 14.83 3.62 1.11
CA ALA A 2 15.14 2.58 0.14
C ALA A 2 13.87 1.84 -0.28
N VAL A 3 13.82 1.42 -1.55
CA VAL A 3 12.72 0.60 -2.07
C VAL A 3 12.60 -0.69 -1.28
N ASN A 4 13.73 -1.30 -0.92
CA ASN A 4 13.73 -2.54 -0.16
C ASN A 4 13.03 -2.42 1.19
N GLU A 5 13.13 -1.27 1.83
CA GLU A 5 12.47 -1.05 3.10
C GLU A 5 10.95 -1.07 2.94
N ILE A 6 10.45 -0.47 1.87
CA ILE A 6 9.03 -0.47 1.58
C ILE A 6 8.55 -1.89 1.27
N GLU A 7 9.30 -2.61 0.46
CA GLU A 7 8.97 -3.99 0.11
C GLU A 7 8.95 -4.88 1.33
N ALA A 8 9.92 -4.71 2.23
CA ALA A 8 9.98 -5.51 3.45
C ALA A 8 8.73 -5.31 4.31
N LYS A 9 8.24 -4.10 4.39
CA LYS A 9 7.04 -3.82 5.17
C LYS A 9 5.78 -4.44 4.59
N GLY A 10 5.76 -4.65 3.28
CA GLY A 10 4.61 -5.26 2.62
C GLY A 10 4.78 -6.75 2.37
N SER A 11 5.99 -7.29 2.53
CA SER A 11 6.31 -8.63 2.09
C SER A 11 5.60 -9.73 2.86
N HIS A 12 5.14 -9.46 4.08
CA HIS A 12 4.44 -10.47 4.86
C HIS A 12 3.13 -10.93 4.19
N TYR A 13 2.63 -10.19 3.25
CA TYR A 13 1.43 -10.58 2.49
C TYR A 13 1.72 -11.71 1.50
N HIS A 14 2.99 -11.99 1.25
CA HIS A 14 3.39 -13.00 0.26
C HIS A 14 3.74 -14.34 0.89
N MET A 15 3.46 -14.52 2.16
CA MET A 15 3.90 -15.71 2.90
C MET A 15 3.38 -17.01 2.34
N ASN A 16 2.19 -17.02 1.77
CA ASN A 16 1.53 -18.22 1.29
C ASN A 16 1.35 -18.22 -0.22
N GLY A 17 2.28 -17.60 -0.94
CA GLY A 17 2.22 -17.55 -2.38
C GLY A 17 1.74 -16.20 -2.88
N LYS A 18 0.86 -16.21 -3.88
CA LYS A 18 0.40 -14.96 -4.48
C LYS A 18 -0.57 -14.23 -3.57
N ASP A 19 -0.38 -12.92 -3.44
CA ASP A 19 -1.33 -12.10 -2.72
C ASP A 19 -2.47 -11.68 -3.64
N THR A 20 -3.47 -11.05 -3.05
CA THR A 20 -4.67 -10.65 -3.77
C THR A 20 -4.37 -9.70 -4.93
N VAL A 21 -3.47 -8.74 -4.73
CA VAL A 21 -3.17 -7.77 -5.78
C VAL A 21 -2.49 -8.43 -6.97
N THR A 22 -1.59 -9.38 -6.73
CA THR A 22 -0.93 -10.11 -7.80
C THR A 22 -1.97 -10.90 -8.61
N GLU A 23 -2.88 -11.58 -7.92
CA GLU A 23 -3.93 -12.33 -8.59
C GLU A 23 -4.82 -11.43 -9.45
N LEU A 24 -5.16 -10.24 -8.93
CA LEU A 24 -5.98 -9.30 -9.67
C LEU A 24 -5.29 -8.83 -10.94
N TYR A 25 -3.98 -8.52 -10.85
CA TYR A 25 -3.22 -8.12 -12.03
C TYR A 25 -3.16 -9.22 -13.08
N GLU A 26 -3.06 -10.48 -12.63
CA GLU A 26 -3.01 -11.61 -13.56
C GLU A 26 -4.35 -11.84 -14.25
N GLU A 27 -5.45 -11.57 -13.55
CA GLU A 27 -6.77 -11.71 -14.15
C GLU A 27 -7.06 -10.59 -15.14
N ASN A 28 -6.73 -9.38 -14.78
CA ASN A 28 -6.95 -8.20 -15.61
C ASN A 28 -6.17 -7.04 -15.02
N VAL A 29 -5.30 -6.43 -15.83
CA VAL A 29 -4.47 -5.32 -15.38
C VAL A 29 -5.30 -4.22 -14.71
N GLU A 30 -6.49 -3.94 -15.25
CA GLU A 30 -7.33 -2.89 -14.68
C GLU A 30 -7.85 -3.23 -13.29
N TYR A 31 -8.02 -4.52 -13.00
CA TYR A 31 -8.44 -4.94 -11.66
C TYR A 31 -7.34 -4.63 -10.65
N GLY A 32 -6.10 -4.96 -10.99
CA GLY A 32 -4.97 -4.67 -10.11
C GLY A 32 -4.77 -3.17 -9.91
N ARG A 33 -4.86 -2.41 -11.00
CA ARG A 33 -4.71 -0.96 -10.93
C ARG A 33 -5.80 -0.34 -10.05
N GLY A 34 -7.04 -0.77 -10.24
CA GLY A 34 -8.16 -0.27 -9.44
C GLY A 34 -8.02 -0.58 -7.96
N PHE A 35 -7.55 -1.78 -7.65
CA PHE A 35 -7.30 -2.18 -6.26
C PHE A 35 -6.26 -1.26 -5.62
N CYS A 36 -5.14 -1.04 -6.30
CA CYS A 36 -4.09 -0.15 -5.78
C CYS A 36 -4.59 1.29 -5.65
N TYR A 37 -5.26 1.78 -6.67
CA TYR A 37 -5.79 3.14 -6.67
C TYR A 37 -6.76 3.35 -5.49
N GLY A 38 -7.67 2.40 -5.29
CA GLY A 38 -8.64 2.50 -4.21
C GLY A 38 -7.99 2.52 -2.83
N ASN A 39 -6.97 1.69 -2.65
CA ASN A 39 -6.24 1.66 -1.38
C ASN A 39 -5.44 2.94 -1.16
N ILE A 40 -4.78 3.43 -2.19
CA ILE A 40 -4.04 4.70 -2.09
C ILE A 40 -5.00 5.83 -1.70
N LYS A 41 -6.15 5.91 -2.37
CA LYS A 41 -7.14 6.94 -2.10
C LYS A 41 -7.65 6.86 -0.65
N LYS A 42 -7.89 5.65 -0.17
CA LYS A 42 -8.34 5.43 1.20
C LYS A 42 -7.35 6.00 2.21
N TYR A 43 -6.07 5.69 2.02
CA TYR A 43 -5.04 6.18 2.94
C TYR A 43 -4.82 7.67 2.83
N LEU A 44 -4.91 8.22 1.61
CA LEU A 44 -4.79 9.67 1.43
C LEU A 44 -5.87 10.42 2.20
N LYS A 45 -7.09 9.89 2.18
CA LYS A 45 -8.23 10.56 2.86
C LYS A 45 -8.07 10.61 4.36
N ARG A 46 -7.34 9.67 4.96
CA ARG A 46 -7.20 9.62 6.41
C ARG A 46 -5.86 10.11 6.95
N LEU A 47 -5.00 10.62 6.07
CA LEU A 47 -3.69 11.11 6.53
C LEU A 47 -3.85 12.15 7.63
N GLY A 48 -3.14 11.92 8.74
CA GLY A 48 -3.15 12.83 9.88
C GLY A 48 -4.42 12.85 10.70
N LYS A 49 -5.38 11.96 10.38
CA LYS A 49 -6.70 11.98 11.03
C LYS A 49 -6.93 10.82 11.98
N LYS A 50 -6.14 9.76 11.88
CA LYS A 50 -6.35 8.56 12.68
C LYS A 50 -5.41 8.55 13.88
N GLY A 51 -5.99 8.52 15.08
CA GLY A 51 -5.26 8.50 16.33
C GLY A 51 -5.87 9.46 17.33
N SER A 52 -5.70 9.14 18.61
CA SER A 52 -6.30 9.94 19.71
C SER A 52 -5.43 11.12 20.11
N THR A 53 -4.13 11.06 19.87
CA THR A 53 -3.19 12.12 20.24
C THR A 53 -2.44 12.58 19.01
N PRO A 54 -1.82 13.79 19.06
CA PRO A 54 -0.98 14.24 17.94
C PRO A 54 0.13 13.25 17.59
N GLU A 55 0.72 12.62 18.60
CA GLU A 55 1.79 11.65 18.41
C GLU A 55 1.27 10.41 17.70
N GLU A 56 0.10 9.90 18.10
CA GLU A 56 -0.52 8.75 17.46
C GLU A 56 -0.90 9.06 16.02
N ARG A 57 -1.43 10.25 15.77
CA ARG A 57 -1.80 10.65 14.41
C ARG A 57 -0.57 10.73 13.51
N ALA A 58 0.54 11.24 14.02
CA ALA A 58 1.78 11.32 13.26
C ALA A 58 2.31 9.92 12.93
N GLU A 59 2.27 9.00 13.89
CA GLU A 59 2.71 7.62 13.67
C GLU A 59 1.84 6.91 12.65
N THR A 60 0.52 7.08 12.76
CA THR A 60 -0.39 6.45 11.82
C THR A 60 -0.23 7.03 10.41
N GLU A 61 -0.01 8.34 10.32
CA GLU A 61 0.23 8.97 9.02
C GLU A 61 1.47 8.38 8.35
N LYS A 62 2.54 8.19 9.12
CA LYS A 62 3.76 7.59 8.59
C LYS A 62 3.50 6.19 8.04
N LYS A 63 2.74 5.38 8.78
CA LYS A 63 2.38 4.03 8.33
C LYS A 63 1.52 4.08 7.06
N ASP A 64 0.58 5.01 7.01
CA ASP A 64 -0.26 5.15 5.83
C ASP A 64 0.54 5.58 4.61
N LEU A 65 1.53 6.45 4.80
CA LEU A 65 2.41 6.87 3.70
C LEU A 65 3.23 5.70 3.18
N TYR A 66 3.71 4.81 4.05
CA TYR A 66 4.39 3.60 3.61
C TYR A 66 3.48 2.71 2.77
N LYS A 67 2.22 2.59 3.17
CA LYS A 67 1.26 1.79 2.42
C LYS A 67 0.98 2.40 1.04
N ILE A 68 0.82 3.72 0.99
CA ILE A 68 0.63 4.43 -0.29
C ILE A 68 1.83 4.18 -1.20
N ALA A 69 3.03 4.33 -0.66
CA ALA A 69 4.25 4.11 -1.45
C ALA A 69 4.34 2.67 -1.94
N ASN A 70 3.97 1.71 -1.09
CA ASN A 70 4.01 0.30 -1.46
C ASN A 70 3.05 0.01 -2.63
N TYR A 71 1.84 0.53 -2.58
CA TYR A 71 0.89 0.33 -3.68
C TYR A 71 1.37 1.00 -4.96
N ALA A 72 2.00 2.18 -4.85
CA ALA A 72 2.56 2.85 -6.02
C ALA A 72 3.68 2.02 -6.64
N ILE A 73 4.53 1.41 -5.83
CA ILE A 73 5.60 0.54 -6.30
C ILE A 73 5.02 -0.70 -7.00
N ILE A 74 3.95 -1.27 -6.46
CA ILE A 74 3.28 -2.41 -7.10
C ILE A 74 2.79 -2.01 -8.49
N MET A 75 2.18 -0.83 -8.61
CA MET A 75 1.69 -0.36 -9.90
C MET A 75 2.85 -0.19 -10.89
N LEU A 76 3.96 0.38 -10.42
CA LEU A 76 5.14 0.52 -11.27
C LEU A 76 5.69 -0.82 -11.72
N ALA A 77 5.68 -1.81 -10.85
CA ALA A 77 6.19 -3.14 -11.17
C ALA A 77 5.38 -3.83 -12.28
N HIS A 78 4.14 -3.42 -12.47
CA HIS A 78 3.26 -4.00 -13.48
C HIS A 78 3.10 -3.12 -14.71
N GLU A 79 3.87 -2.05 -14.81
CA GLU A 79 3.92 -1.24 -16.03
C GLU A 79 4.72 -1.98 -17.12
#